data_8d05dccced8e41ba6fca9e2a77cf8de8
#
_entry.id   8d05dccced8e41ba6fca9e2a77cf8de8
#
_cell.length_a   1.000
_cell.length_b   1.000
_cell.length_c   1.000
_cell.angle_alpha   90.00
_cell.angle_beta   90.00
_cell.angle_gamma   90.00
#
_symmetry.space_group_name_H-M   'P 1'
#
loop_
_entity.id
_entity.type
_entity.pdbx_description
1 polymer ?
#
loop_
_entity_poly.entity_id
_entity_poly.type
_entity_poly.pdbx_seq_one_letter_code
_entity_poly.pdbx_strand_id
1 'polypeptide(L)'
;LDPGSRKEILDTIVHLYRETGMTVILSSHSMEDMAEYAERLLVMNQGELVMDGLPHEIFGRYKELEKIGLSAPKMTYLMHSLAGKGYDLSTDILTVSDAAEEILNLWRKTRMEDGEK
;
A
#
# COMPACT_ATOMS: atom_id res chain seq x y z
N LEU A 1 -18.94 -5.69 -9.14
CA LEU A 1 -18.15 -5.03 -10.20
C LEU A 1 -16.89 -5.82 -10.49
N ASP A 2 -16.50 -5.91 -11.74
CA ASP A 2 -15.23 -6.51 -12.09
C ASP A 2 -14.06 -5.57 -11.73
N PRO A 3 -12.84 -6.09 -11.60
CA PRO A 3 -11.68 -5.28 -11.19
C PRO A 3 -11.40 -4.07 -12.10
N GLY A 4 -11.60 -4.21 -13.41
CA GLY A 4 -11.38 -3.13 -14.36
C GLY A 4 -12.37 -1.99 -14.19
N SER A 5 -13.66 -2.31 -14.05
CA SER A 5 -14.71 -1.31 -13.85
C SER A 5 -14.56 -0.60 -12.51
N ARG A 6 -14.17 -1.33 -11.48
CA ARG A 6 -13.92 -0.76 -10.16
C ARG A 6 -12.78 0.25 -10.19
N LYS A 7 -11.69 -0.08 -10.88
CA LYS A 7 -10.55 0.82 -11.04
C LYS A 7 -10.95 2.11 -11.76
N GLU A 8 -11.74 2.00 -12.82
CA GLU A 8 -12.21 3.17 -13.56
C GLU A 8 -13.06 4.09 -12.69
N ILE A 9 -13.92 3.53 -11.87
CA ILE A 9 -14.78 4.31 -10.95
C ILE A 9 -13.90 5.02 -9.91
N LEU A 10 -12.95 4.32 -9.32
CA LEU A 10 -12.06 4.90 -8.32
C LEU A 10 -11.18 6.00 -8.92
N ASP A 11 -10.63 5.79 -10.11
CA ASP A 11 -9.85 6.81 -10.82
C ASP A 11 -10.69 8.06 -11.13
N THR A 12 -11.96 7.88 -11.50
CA THR A 12 -12.89 8.97 -11.73
C THR A 12 -13.16 9.77 -10.45
N ILE A 13 -13.34 9.07 -9.32
CA ILE A 13 -13.56 9.71 -8.02
C ILE A 13 -12.33 10.52 -7.61
N VAL A 14 -11.15 9.99 -7.79
CA VAL A 14 -9.89 10.70 -7.49
C VAL A 14 -9.77 11.96 -8.35
N HIS A 15 -10.10 11.86 -9.62
CA HIS A 15 -10.06 13.00 -10.54
C HIS A 15 -11.02 14.10 -10.09
N LEU A 16 -12.25 13.76 -9.73
CA LEU A 16 -13.26 14.71 -9.21
C LEU A 16 -12.77 15.35 -7.91
N TYR A 17 -12.23 14.56 -7.01
CA TYR A 17 -11.69 15.04 -5.75
C TYR A 17 -10.59 16.10 -5.97
N ARG A 18 -9.67 15.83 -6.89
CA ARG A 18 -8.56 16.75 -7.20
C ARG A 18 -9.04 18.05 -7.86
N GLU A 19 -10.05 17.96 -8.73
CA GLU A 19 -10.55 19.14 -9.44
C GLU A 19 -11.46 20.01 -8.60
N THR A 20 -12.29 19.41 -7.74
CA THR A 20 -13.32 20.15 -7.01
C THR A 20 -12.95 20.45 -5.56
N GLY A 21 -11.91 19.80 -5.02
CA GLY A 21 -11.54 19.93 -3.62
C GLY A 21 -12.53 19.31 -2.65
N MET A 22 -13.48 18.48 -3.15
CA MET A 22 -14.46 17.83 -2.30
C MET A 22 -13.80 16.81 -1.36
N THR A 23 -14.44 16.55 -0.23
CA THR A 23 -14.02 15.47 0.68
C THR A 23 -14.70 14.18 0.23
N VAL A 24 -13.93 13.11 0.07
CA VAL A 24 -14.43 11.79 -0.30
C VAL A 24 -14.13 10.81 0.81
N ILE A 25 -15.16 10.07 1.25
CA ILE A 25 -15.01 9.00 2.21
C ILE A 25 -15.31 7.68 1.47
N LEU A 26 -14.33 6.77 1.50
CA LEU A 26 -14.45 5.47 0.86
C LEU A 26 -14.39 4.38 1.91
N SER A 27 -15.40 3.50 1.91
CA SER A 27 -15.40 2.31 2.78
C SER A 27 -15.14 1.07 1.92
N SER A 28 -14.17 0.27 2.32
CA SER A 28 -13.79 -0.91 1.55
C SER A 28 -13.10 -1.95 2.43
N HIS A 29 -13.15 -3.20 2.01
CA HIS A 29 -12.38 -4.29 2.58
C HIS A 29 -11.10 -4.57 1.77
N SER A 30 -10.88 -3.86 0.66
CA SER A 30 -9.68 -4.04 -0.17
C SER A 30 -8.54 -3.19 0.35
N MET A 31 -7.53 -3.83 0.89
CA MET A 31 -6.34 -3.15 1.41
C MET A 31 -5.49 -2.58 0.27
N GLU A 32 -5.51 -3.24 -0.88
CA GLU A 32 -4.84 -2.74 -2.09
C GLU A 32 -5.43 -1.40 -2.56
N ASP A 33 -6.77 -1.28 -2.56
CA ASP A 33 -7.44 -0.03 -2.93
C ASP A 33 -7.15 1.07 -1.91
N MET A 34 -7.16 0.72 -0.63
CA MET A 34 -6.84 1.68 0.42
C MET A 34 -5.40 2.19 0.28
N ALA A 35 -4.46 1.29 -0.04
CA ALA A 35 -3.06 1.68 -0.24
C ALA A 35 -2.87 2.59 -1.45
N GLU A 36 -3.63 2.37 -2.51
CA GLU A 36 -3.49 3.13 -3.76
C GLU A 36 -4.21 4.47 -3.73
N TYR A 37 -5.41 4.54 -3.14
CA TYR A 37 -6.28 5.70 -3.28
C TYR A 37 -6.44 6.56 -2.03
N ALA A 38 -6.28 6.00 -0.85
CA ALA A 38 -6.53 6.74 0.39
C ALA A 38 -5.35 7.63 0.78
N GLU A 39 -5.66 8.85 1.20
CA GLU A 39 -4.68 9.77 1.76
C GLU A 39 -4.60 9.62 3.28
N ARG A 40 -5.70 9.18 3.89
CA ARG A 40 -5.81 8.96 5.33
C ARG A 40 -6.68 7.74 5.56
N LEU A 41 -6.25 6.88 6.45
CA LEU A 41 -6.99 5.66 6.80
C LEU A 41 -7.55 5.77 8.21
N LEU A 42 -8.82 5.40 8.32
CA LEU A 42 -9.50 5.23 9.59
C LEU A 42 -9.85 3.75 9.71
N VAL A 43 -9.35 3.09 10.74
CA VAL A 43 -9.61 1.67 10.96
C VAL A 43 -10.65 1.51 12.06
N MET A 44 -11.74 0.87 11.70
CA MET A 44 -12.87 0.63 12.62
C MET A 44 -12.90 -0.82 13.05
N ASN A 45 -13.20 -1.06 14.30
CA ASN A 45 -13.41 -2.40 14.84
C ASN A 45 -14.48 -2.36 15.91
N GLN A 46 -15.54 -3.17 15.72
CA GLN A 46 -16.66 -3.26 16.66
C GLN A 46 -17.26 -1.88 17.00
N GLY A 47 -17.42 -1.04 15.98
CA GLY A 47 -18.02 0.28 16.14
C GLY A 47 -17.10 1.35 16.71
N GLU A 48 -15.84 1.03 16.95
CA GLU A 48 -14.87 1.98 17.50
C GLU A 48 -13.75 2.28 16.50
N LEU A 49 -13.28 3.51 16.51
CA LEU A 49 -12.11 3.93 15.74
C LEU A 49 -10.86 3.47 16.51
N VAL A 50 -10.13 2.51 15.95
CA VAL A 50 -8.95 1.93 16.62
C VAL A 50 -7.62 2.42 16.05
N MET A 51 -7.59 2.90 14.82
CA MET A 51 -6.39 3.50 14.19
C MET A 51 -6.80 4.64 13.29
N ASP A 52 -5.93 5.64 13.20
CA ASP A 52 -6.09 6.80 12.32
C ASP A 52 -4.70 7.27 11.91
N GLY A 53 -4.43 7.34 10.63
CA GLY A 53 -3.14 7.78 10.15
C GLY A 53 -2.97 7.64 8.64
N LEU A 54 -1.74 7.86 8.19
CA LEU A 54 -1.38 7.70 6.80
C LEU A 54 -1.30 6.22 6.42
N PRO A 55 -1.53 5.87 5.15
CA PRO A 55 -1.49 4.46 4.74
C PRO A 55 -0.23 3.72 5.15
N HIS A 56 0.95 4.30 4.96
CA HIS A 56 2.20 3.64 5.33
C HIS A 56 2.32 3.41 6.85
N GLU A 57 1.80 4.33 7.65
CA GLU A 57 1.81 4.18 9.12
C GLU A 57 0.89 3.04 9.56
N ILE A 58 -0.32 3.00 9.00
CA ILE A 58 -1.33 1.99 9.35
C ILE A 58 -0.87 0.60 8.89
N PHE A 59 -0.44 0.48 7.63
CA PHE A 59 -0.03 -0.83 7.10
C PHE A 59 1.31 -1.30 7.65
N GLY A 60 2.16 -0.40 8.14
CA GLY A 60 3.34 -0.77 8.90
C GLY A 60 3.01 -1.51 10.19
N ARG A 61 1.82 -1.27 10.72
CA ARG A 61 1.29 -1.95 11.92
C ARG A 61 0.46 -3.18 11.54
N TYR A 62 0.90 -3.93 10.55
CA TYR A 62 0.13 -5.06 10.00
C TYR A 62 -0.16 -6.15 11.04
N LYS A 63 0.72 -6.34 12.01
CA LYS A 63 0.49 -7.33 13.08
C LYS A 63 -0.72 -6.96 13.95
N GLU A 64 -0.91 -5.67 14.20
CA GLU A 64 -2.07 -5.18 14.93
C GLU A 64 -3.34 -5.30 14.10
N LEU A 65 -3.26 -5.04 12.79
CA LEU A 65 -4.39 -5.23 11.86
C LEU A 65 -4.81 -6.70 11.83
N GLU A 66 -3.86 -7.63 11.80
CA GLU A 66 -4.16 -9.06 11.79
C GLU A 66 -4.92 -9.49 13.05
N LYS A 67 -4.63 -8.89 14.20
CA LYS A 67 -5.33 -9.19 15.46
C LYS A 67 -6.82 -8.87 15.39
N ILE A 68 -7.22 -7.93 14.56
CA ILE A 68 -8.63 -7.55 14.41
C ILE A 68 -9.24 -8.07 13.10
N GLY A 69 -8.57 -9.03 12.46
CA GLY A 69 -9.10 -9.70 11.27
C GLY A 69 -8.83 -8.99 9.94
N LEU A 70 -7.97 -7.98 9.95
CA LEU A 70 -7.56 -7.27 8.75
C LEU A 70 -6.17 -7.70 8.32
N SER A 71 -5.68 -7.16 7.22
CA SER A 71 -4.33 -7.43 6.73
C SER A 71 -3.78 -6.18 6.05
N ALA A 72 -2.48 -6.19 5.78
CA ALA A 72 -1.86 -5.16 4.96
C ALA A 72 -1.96 -5.58 3.48
N PRO A 73 -1.61 -4.69 2.53
CA PRO A 73 -1.47 -5.09 1.13
C PRO A 73 -0.42 -6.18 0.96
N LYS A 74 -0.58 -7.00 -0.08
CA LYS A 74 0.34 -8.13 -0.33
C LYS A 74 1.79 -7.69 -0.45
N MET A 75 2.04 -6.53 -1.04
CA MET A 75 3.40 -6.02 -1.22
C MET A 75 4.07 -5.67 0.11
N THR A 76 3.30 -5.29 1.13
CA THR A 76 3.85 -5.08 2.47
C THR A 76 4.53 -6.34 2.98
N TYR A 77 3.84 -7.48 2.88
CA TYR A 77 4.37 -8.78 3.33
C TYR A 77 5.58 -9.21 2.49
N LEU A 78 5.49 -9.03 1.17
CA LEU A 78 6.60 -9.39 0.28
C LEU A 78 7.86 -8.61 0.62
N MET A 79 7.76 -7.30 0.78
CA MET A 79 8.91 -6.44 1.06
C MET A 79 9.51 -6.73 2.43
N HIS A 80 8.67 -6.97 3.45
CA HIS A 80 9.16 -7.39 4.76
C HIS A 80 9.88 -8.74 4.70
N SER A 81 9.36 -9.68 3.93
CA SER A 81 9.99 -11.00 3.75
C SER A 81 11.35 -10.89 3.08
N LEU A 82 11.45 -10.09 2.01
CA LEU A 82 12.71 -9.88 1.30
C LEU A 82 13.74 -9.15 2.17
N ALA A 83 13.33 -8.13 2.88
CA ALA A 83 14.22 -7.41 3.81
C ALA A 83 14.73 -8.33 4.92
N GLY A 84 13.86 -9.22 5.41
CA GLY A 84 14.23 -10.23 6.41
C GLY A 84 15.25 -11.25 5.91
N LYS A 85 15.35 -11.45 4.60
CA LYS A 85 16.34 -12.32 3.97
C LYS A 85 17.66 -11.62 3.68
N GLY A 86 17.78 -10.34 4.00
CA GLY A 86 19.00 -9.57 3.86
C GLY A 86 19.06 -8.66 2.64
N TYR A 87 18.00 -8.57 1.83
CA TYR A 87 17.97 -7.64 0.71
C TYR A 87 17.78 -6.21 1.22
N ASP A 88 18.53 -5.29 0.64
CA ASP A 88 18.47 -3.86 1.00
C ASP A 88 17.28 -3.20 0.30
N LEU A 89 16.10 -3.43 0.84
CA LEU A 89 14.83 -2.94 0.28
C LEU A 89 14.03 -2.21 1.36
N SER A 90 13.35 -1.15 0.95
CA SER A 90 12.41 -0.46 1.82
C SER A 90 11.22 -1.38 2.16
N THR A 91 10.81 -1.39 3.42
CA THR A 91 9.61 -2.10 3.85
C THR A 91 8.37 -1.21 3.82
N ASP A 92 8.53 0.07 3.47
CA ASP A 92 7.47 1.06 3.40
C ASP A 92 6.86 1.14 1.99
N ILE A 93 6.63 -0.02 1.41
CA ILE A 93 6.12 -0.17 0.05
C ILE A 93 4.75 -0.86 0.11
N LEU A 94 3.75 -0.26 -0.51
CA LEU A 94 2.37 -0.70 -0.41
C LEU A 94 1.78 -1.21 -1.72
N THR A 95 2.31 -0.78 -2.86
CA THR A 95 1.74 -1.09 -4.17
C THR A 95 2.69 -1.94 -5.01
N VAL A 96 2.11 -2.68 -5.96
CA VAL A 96 2.89 -3.48 -6.90
C VAL A 96 3.85 -2.62 -7.72
N SER A 97 3.38 -1.44 -8.16
CA SER A 97 4.19 -0.51 -8.95
C SER A 97 5.44 -0.06 -8.18
N ASP A 98 5.26 0.35 -6.93
CA ASP A 98 6.38 0.80 -6.09
C ASP A 98 7.32 -0.35 -5.73
N ALA A 99 6.78 -1.54 -5.48
CA ALA A 99 7.58 -2.74 -5.21
C ALA A 99 8.44 -3.11 -6.41
N ALA A 100 7.87 -3.08 -7.60
CA ALA A 100 8.60 -3.38 -8.83
C ALA A 100 9.75 -2.40 -9.06
N GLU A 101 9.50 -1.11 -8.85
CA GLU A 101 10.52 -0.07 -8.99
C GLU A 101 11.67 -0.29 -7.98
N GLU A 102 11.34 -0.55 -6.72
CA GLU A 102 12.32 -0.78 -5.67
C GLU A 102 13.19 -2.01 -5.96
N ILE A 103 12.59 -3.11 -6.38
CA ILE A 103 13.29 -4.35 -6.71
C ILE A 103 14.17 -4.16 -7.94
N LEU A 104 13.67 -3.50 -8.98
CA LEU A 104 14.46 -3.22 -10.19
C LEU A 104 15.66 -2.33 -9.90
N ASN A 105 15.50 -1.33 -9.05
CA ASN A 105 16.60 -0.45 -8.66
C ASN A 105 17.68 -1.22 -7.90
N LEU A 106 17.31 -2.12 -7.01
CA LEU A 106 18.26 -2.98 -6.32
C LEU A 106 18.99 -3.90 -7.29
N TRP A 107 18.26 -4.51 -8.22
CA TRP A 107 18.82 -5.41 -9.23
C TRP A 107 19.83 -4.68 -10.13
N ARG A 108 19.50 -3.48 -10.59
CA ARG A 108 20.38 -2.66 -11.41
C ARG A 108 21.65 -2.27 -10.65
N LYS A 109 21.52 -1.90 -9.40
CA LYS A 109 22.65 -1.55 -8.53
C LYS A 109 23.60 -2.75 -8.36
N THR A 110 23.07 -3.92 -8.05
CA THR A 110 23.84 -5.15 -7.89
C THR A 110 24.55 -5.52 -9.18
N ARG A 111 23.87 -5.39 -10.32
CA ARG A 111 24.44 -5.70 -11.64
C ARG A 111 25.56 -4.74 -12.01
N MET A 112 25.44 -3.47 -11.67
CA MET A 112 26.50 -2.49 -11.92
C MET A 112 27.73 -2.79 -11.07
N GLU A 113 27.55 -3.16 -9.82
CA GLU A 113 28.66 -3.55 -8.94
C GLU A 113 29.39 -4.79 -9.50
N ASP A 114 28.64 -5.79 -9.99
CA ASP A 114 29.22 -6.99 -10.60
C ASP A 114 29.95 -6.67 -11.92
N GLY A 115 29.44 -5.70 -12.67
CA GLY A 115 30.05 -5.25 -13.93
C GLY A 115 31.39 -4.53 -13.76
N GLU A 116 31.66 -3.98 -12.57
CA GLU A 116 32.91 -3.31 -12.24
C GLU A 116 34.02 -4.29 -11.84
N LYS A 117 33.67 -5.53 -11.63
CA LYS A 117 34.63 -6.60 -11.28
C LYS A 117 35.16 -7.27 -12.54
#